data_c7ea872f796b64e70b800b5de6514ee9
#
_entry.id   c7ea872f796b64e70b800b5de6514ee9
#
_cell.length_a   1.000
_cell.length_b   1.000
_cell.length_c   1.000
_cell.angle_alpha   90.00
_cell.angle_beta   90.00
_cell.angle_gamma   90.00
#
_symmetry.space_group_name_H-M   'P 1'
#
loop_
_entity.id
_entity.type
_entity.pdbx_description
1 polymer ?
#
loop_
_entity_poly.entity_id
_entity_poly.type
_entity_poly.pdbx_seq_one_letter_code
_entity_poly.pdbx_strand_id
1 'polypeptide(L)'
;MATVRKEIDLNVPADNVWKALADFQHVHARLAPGFVTNSTPLGENARMITFSNGSSAKETLVTMDAGRRRLVYVVVSDRLTHHNASAEIIPDGAGRCRFVWTTDFQPDGLAPYIDAQMSEGAKAMKDALERG
;
A
#
# COMPACT_ATOMS: atom_id res chain seq x y z
N MET A 1 -17.81 9.35 -5.03
CA MET A 1 -16.60 8.60 -4.62
C MET A 1 -15.43 9.01 -5.49
N ALA A 2 -14.30 9.31 -4.89
CA ALA A 2 -13.09 9.70 -5.62
C ALA A 2 -12.14 8.51 -5.75
N THR A 3 -11.27 8.54 -6.74
CA THR A 3 -10.26 7.51 -6.98
C THR A 3 -8.90 8.17 -7.21
N VAL A 4 -7.87 7.62 -6.54
CA VAL A 4 -6.47 7.97 -6.80
C VAL A 4 -5.73 6.70 -7.19
N ARG A 5 -4.93 6.77 -8.26
CA ARG A 5 -4.17 5.64 -8.78
C ARG A 5 -2.72 6.06 -8.99
N LYS A 6 -1.80 5.23 -8.50
CA LYS A 6 -0.36 5.40 -8.73
C LYS A 6 0.20 4.16 -9.39
N GLU A 7 1.03 4.34 -10.40
CA GLU A 7 1.76 3.27 -11.05
C GLU A 7 3.24 3.51 -10.83
N ILE A 8 3.95 2.50 -10.36
CA ILE A 8 5.35 2.59 -9.99
C ILE A 8 6.12 1.55 -10.79
N ASP A 9 7.04 2.00 -11.66
CA ASP A 9 7.94 1.09 -12.36
C ASP A 9 9.12 0.76 -11.45
N LEU A 10 9.38 -0.54 -11.28
CA LEU A 10 10.39 -1.05 -10.35
C LEU A 10 11.41 -1.93 -11.09
N ASN A 11 12.69 -1.68 -10.85
CA ASN A 11 13.79 -2.53 -11.31
C ASN A 11 14.02 -3.66 -10.31
N VAL A 12 12.97 -4.43 -10.05
CA VAL A 12 12.94 -5.51 -9.06
C VAL A 12 12.04 -6.62 -9.63
N PRO A 13 12.40 -7.90 -9.48
CA PRO A 13 11.51 -8.99 -9.90
C PRO A 13 10.16 -8.94 -9.19
N ALA A 14 9.09 -9.24 -9.92
CA ALA A 14 7.73 -9.18 -9.39
C ALA A 14 7.54 -10.02 -8.12
N ASP A 15 8.15 -11.21 -8.04
CA ASP A 15 8.01 -12.06 -6.87
C ASP A 15 8.66 -11.46 -5.62
N ASN A 16 9.74 -10.70 -5.77
CA ASN A 16 10.38 -10.02 -4.64
C ASN A 16 9.46 -8.93 -4.07
N VAL A 17 8.81 -8.20 -4.97
CA VAL A 17 7.86 -7.14 -4.56
C VAL A 17 6.62 -7.76 -3.92
N TRP A 18 6.12 -8.86 -4.50
CA TRP A 18 4.97 -9.57 -3.92
C TRP A 18 5.25 -10.07 -2.51
N LYS A 19 6.43 -10.62 -2.25
CA LYS A 19 6.80 -11.10 -0.91
C LYS A 19 6.76 -9.98 0.13
N ALA A 20 7.20 -8.79 -0.25
CA ALA A 20 7.15 -7.62 0.65
C ALA A 20 5.72 -7.15 0.88
N LEU A 21 4.91 -7.09 -0.17
CA LEU A 21 3.50 -6.68 -0.08
C LEU A 21 2.68 -7.70 0.73
N ALA A 22 2.88 -8.99 0.47
CA ALA A 22 2.12 -10.06 1.11
C ALA A 22 2.45 -10.21 2.60
N ASP A 23 3.59 -9.70 3.04
CA ASP A 23 3.93 -9.67 4.46
C ASP A 23 3.19 -8.50 5.13
N PHE A 24 1.89 -8.67 5.27
CA PHE A 24 0.94 -7.62 5.62
C PHE A 24 1.27 -6.92 6.95
N GLN A 25 1.77 -7.67 7.93
CA GLN A 25 2.06 -7.13 9.26
C GLN A 25 3.41 -6.38 9.33
N HIS A 26 4.23 -6.47 8.29
CA HIS A 26 5.56 -5.86 8.28
C HIS A 26 5.71 -4.77 7.20
N VAL A 27 4.61 -4.08 6.88
CA VAL A 27 4.62 -3.00 5.87
C VAL A 27 5.61 -1.90 6.20
N HIS A 28 5.78 -1.58 7.47
CA HIS A 28 6.70 -0.54 7.95
C HIS A 28 8.17 -0.91 7.76
N ALA A 29 8.49 -2.19 7.70
CA ALA A 29 9.86 -2.67 7.58
C ALA A 29 10.23 -3.10 6.17
N ARG A 30 9.28 -3.71 5.44
CA ARG A 30 9.59 -4.36 4.17
C ARG A 30 9.06 -3.65 2.94
N LEU A 31 7.98 -2.86 3.07
CA LEU A 31 7.35 -2.25 1.90
C LEU A 31 7.55 -0.74 1.84
N ALA A 32 7.19 -0.04 2.91
CA ALA A 32 7.16 1.43 2.91
C ALA A 32 7.82 2.04 4.15
N PRO A 33 9.09 1.66 4.46
CA PRO A 33 9.78 2.23 5.62
C PRO A 33 9.95 3.74 5.45
N GLY A 34 9.76 4.48 6.55
CA GLY A 34 9.84 5.93 6.55
C GLY A 34 8.50 6.61 6.28
N PHE A 35 7.67 6.05 5.40
CA PHE A 35 6.30 6.51 5.21
C PHE A 35 5.36 5.90 6.26
N VAL A 36 5.44 4.59 6.45
CA VAL A 36 4.79 3.90 7.56
C VAL A 36 5.85 3.69 8.64
N THR A 37 5.63 4.31 9.81
CA THR A 37 6.62 4.29 10.88
C THR A 37 6.39 3.16 11.88
N ASN A 38 5.16 2.66 11.97
CA ASN A 38 4.83 1.55 12.85
C ASN A 38 3.64 0.77 12.31
N SER A 39 3.62 -0.54 12.61
CA SER A 39 2.50 -1.43 12.28
C SER A 39 2.30 -2.40 13.44
N THR A 40 1.08 -2.43 13.99
CA THR A 40 0.72 -3.30 15.10
C THR A 40 -0.40 -4.24 14.64
N PRO A 41 -0.22 -5.56 14.76
CA PRO A 41 -1.28 -6.50 14.40
C PRO A 41 -2.55 -6.32 15.24
N LEU A 42 -3.70 -6.40 14.57
CA LEU A 42 -5.02 -6.43 15.19
C LEU A 42 -5.70 -7.74 14.77
N GLY A 43 -5.16 -8.87 15.25
CA GLY A 43 -5.53 -10.18 14.75
C GLY A 43 -4.79 -10.52 13.45
N GLU A 44 -5.20 -11.58 12.76
CA GLU A 44 -4.49 -12.09 11.59
C GLU A 44 -4.68 -11.21 10.34
N ASN A 45 -5.86 -10.60 10.22
CA ASN A 45 -6.29 -9.94 8.98
C ASN A 45 -6.44 -8.42 9.11
N ALA A 46 -5.92 -7.83 10.18
CA ALA A 46 -5.98 -6.39 10.37
C ALA A 46 -4.70 -5.87 11.02
N ARG A 47 -4.42 -4.60 10.79
CA ARG A 47 -3.27 -3.92 11.36
C ARG A 47 -3.62 -2.48 11.69
N MET A 48 -2.97 -1.93 12.72
CA MET A 48 -3.00 -0.49 13.01
C MET A 48 -1.68 0.09 12.52
N ILE A 49 -1.73 1.01 11.58
CA ILE A 49 -0.52 1.64 11.07
C ILE A 49 -0.44 3.10 11.49
N THR A 50 0.78 3.56 11.69
CA THR A 50 1.10 4.95 11.97
C THR A 50 1.95 5.48 10.81
N PHE A 51 1.56 6.64 10.29
CA PHE A 51 2.26 7.28 9.19
C PHE A 51 3.29 8.30 9.70
N SER A 52 4.19 8.70 8.82
CA SER A 52 5.25 9.67 9.14
C SER A 52 4.71 11.03 9.61
N ASN A 53 3.48 11.39 9.21
CA ASN A 53 2.83 12.63 9.67
C ASN A 53 2.17 12.50 11.05
N GLY A 54 2.30 11.35 11.71
CA GLY A 54 1.73 11.09 13.03
C GLY A 54 0.30 10.56 13.02
N SER A 55 -0.37 10.53 11.88
CA SER A 55 -1.72 9.98 11.80
C SER A 55 -1.69 8.45 11.83
N SER A 56 -2.81 7.85 12.23
CA SER A 56 -2.98 6.40 12.30
C SER A 56 -4.26 5.98 11.61
N ALA A 57 -4.27 4.75 11.10
CA ALA A 57 -5.45 4.16 10.48
C ALA A 57 -5.45 2.65 10.69
N LYS A 58 -6.66 2.09 10.82
CA LYS A 58 -6.83 0.63 10.84
C LYS A 58 -6.99 0.15 9.40
N GLU A 59 -6.24 -0.88 9.03
CA GLU A 59 -6.33 -1.50 7.73
C GLU A 59 -6.73 -2.96 7.87
N THR A 60 -7.78 -3.36 7.18
CA THR A 60 -8.30 -4.73 7.20
C THR A 60 -8.09 -5.39 5.85
N LEU A 61 -7.45 -6.55 5.85
CA LEU A 61 -7.21 -7.33 4.65
C LEU A 61 -8.54 -7.88 4.13
N VAL A 62 -8.82 -7.67 2.86
CA VAL A 62 -10.01 -8.19 2.18
C VAL A 62 -9.66 -9.43 1.37
N THR A 63 -8.61 -9.35 0.54
CA THR A 63 -8.17 -10.49 -0.24
C THR A 63 -6.67 -10.43 -0.48
N MET A 64 -6.07 -11.62 -0.60
CA MET A 64 -4.66 -11.78 -0.95
C MET A 64 -4.59 -12.91 -1.99
N ASP A 65 -4.34 -12.53 -3.23
CA ASP A 65 -4.31 -13.46 -4.36
C ASP A 65 -2.88 -13.57 -4.88
N ALA A 66 -2.17 -14.61 -4.43
CA ALA A 66 -0.78 -14.82 -4.81
C ALA A 66 -0.62 -15.10 -6.30
N GLY A 67 -1.58 -15.80 -6.92
CA GLY A 67 -1.53 -16.12 -8.34
C GLY A 67 -1.58 -14.89 -9.23
N ARG A 68 -2.31 -13.86 -8.80
CA ARG A 68 -2.43 -12.60 -9.51
C ARG A 68 -1.52 -11.51 -8.94
N ARG A 69 -0.82 -11.78 -7.86
CA ARG A 69 -0.02 -10.80 -7.10
C ARG A 69 -0.85 -9.55 -6.79
N ARG A 70 -2.03 -9.79 -6.23
CA ARG A 70 -3.00 -8.74 -5.93
C ARG A 70 -3.46 -8.83 -4.47
N LEU A 71 -3.46 -7.68 -3.79
CA LEU A 71 -3.89 -7.56 -2.41
C LEU A 71 -4.89 -6.42 -2.31
N VAL A 72 -5.98 -6.62 -1.58
CA VAL A 72 -7.01 -5.60 -1.35
C VAL A 72 -7.21 -5.42 0.15
N TYR A 73 -7.31 -4.18 0.61
CA TYR A 73 -7.57 -3.86 2.00
C TYR A 73 -8.52 -2.67 2.12
N VAL A 74 -9.17 -2.57 3.28
CA VAL A 74 -10.06 -1.47 3.63
C VAL A 74 -9.39 -0.64 4.72
N VAL A 75 -9.49 0.68 4.60
CA VAL A 75 -8.92 1.62 5.58
C VAL A 75 -10.05 2.24 6.38
N VAL A 76 -9.93 2.22 7.70
CA VAL A 76 -10.89 2.83 8.62
C VAL A 76 -10.20 3.94 9.40
N SER A 77 -10.77 5.13 9.34
CA SER A 77 -10.28 6.30 10.05
C SER A 77 -11.46 7.26 10.27
N ASP A 78 -11.34 8.13 11.27
CA ASP A 78 -12.41 9.10 11.62
C ASP A 78 -12.72 10.07 10.47
N ARG A 79 -11.78 10.28 9.56
CA ARG A 79 -11.91 11.23 8.46
C ARG A 79 -12.57 10.63 7.22
N LEU A 80 -12.73 9.31 7.19
CA LEU A 80 -13.20 8.57 6.03
C LEU A 80 -14.55 7.94 6.29
N THR A 81 -15.46 8.04 5.33
CA THR A 81 -16.72 7.29 5.33
C THR A 81 -16.60 6.02 4.49
N HIS A 82 -15.64 5.97 3.60
CA HIS A 82 -15.27 4.77 2.84
C HIS A 82 -13.82 4.89 2.37
N HIS A 83 -13.07 3.80 2.41
CA HIS A 83 -11.75 3.74 1.77
C HIS A 83 -11.37 2.28 1.54
N ASN A 84 -11.35 1.86 0.29
CA ASN A 84 -10.75 0.59 -0.10
C ASN A 84 -9.55 0.84 -1.02
N ALA A 85 -8.58 -0.05 -0.96
CA ALA A 85 -7.37 0.05 -1.74
C ALA A 85 -7.01 -1.31 -2.34
N SER A 86 -6.46 -1.30 -3.55
CA SER A 86 -5.88 -2.48 -4.17
C SER A 86 -4.45 -2.21 -4.57
N ALA A 87 -3.62 -3.23 -4.44
CA ALA A 87 -2.24 -3.23 -4.93
C ALA A 87 -2.04 -4.48 -5.77
N GLU A 88 -1.57 -4.28 -6.99
CA GLU A 88 -1.33 -5.38 -7.93
C GLU A 88 0.05 -5.22 -8.55
N ILE A 89 0.78 -6.34 -8.67
CA ILE A 89 2.12 -6.34 -9.24
C ILE A 89 2.07 -7.03 -10.58
N ILE A 90 2.44 -6.29 -11.64
CA ILE A 90 2.41 -6.76 -13.01
C ILE A 90 3.84 -6.98 -13.47
N PRO A 91 4.25 -8.23 -13.76
CA PRO A 91 5.59 -8.49 -14.26
C PRO A 91 5.86 -7.78 -15.58
N ASP A 92 7.09 -7.27 -15.73
CA ASP A 92 7.57 -6.65 -16.96
C ASP A 92 8.95 -7.21 -17.27
N GLY A 93 8.99 -8.48 -17.68
CA GLY A 93 10.22 -9.24 -17.82
C GLY A 93 10.69 -9.81 -16.47
N ALA A 94 11.85 -10.50 -16.51
CA ALA A 94 12.33 -11.26 -15.35
C ALA A 94 12.83 -10.40 -14.20
N GLY A 95 13.35 -9.21 -14.48
CA GLY A 95 13.98 -8.35 -13.48
C GLY A 95 13.22 -7.09 -13.16
N ARG A 96 12.03 -6.92 -13.71
CA ARG A 96 11.25 -5.68 -13.58
C ARG A 96 9.78 -5.98 -13.37
N CYS A 97 9.08 -5.01 -12.79
CA CYS A 97 7.62 -5.07 -12.64
C CYS A 97 7.03 -3.67 -12.52
N ARG A 98 5.70 -3.62 -12.57
CA ARG A 98 4.94 -2.41 -12.28
C ARG A 98 4.04 -2.67 -11.08
N PHE A 99 4.10 -1.77 -10.10
CA PHE A 99 3.22 -1.79 -8.93
C PHE A 99 2.08 -0.82 -9.20
N VAL A 100 0.85 -1.32 -9.21
CA VAL A 100 -0.35 -0.51 -9.44
C VAL A 100 -1.13 -0.41 -8.15
N TRP A 101 -1.24 0.80 -7.61
CA TRP A 101 -1.88 1.08 -6.34
C TRP A 101 -3.08 1.98 -6.58
N THR A 102 -4.29 1.50 -6.29
CA THR A 102 -5.54 2.22 -6.55
C THR A 102 -6.36 2.29 -5.27
N THR A 103 -6.87 3.49 -4.95
CA THR A 103 -7.76 3.69 -3.81
C THR A 103 -9.05 4.35 -4.25
N ASP A 104 -10.18 3.89 -3.70
CA ASP A 104 -11.49 4.52 -3.86
C ASP A 104 -11.94 4.97 -2.48
N PHE A 105 -12.43 6.20 -2.34
CA PHE A 105 -12.71 6.75 -1.01
C PHE A 105 -13.79 7.83 -1.04
N GLN A 106 -14.33 8.09 0.14
CA GLN A 106 -15.23 9.20 0.46
C GLN A 106 -14.85 9.76 1.83
N PRO A 107 -14.98 11.08 2.07
CA PRO A 107 -15.50 12.10 1.15
C PRO A 107 -14.51 12.50 0.07
N ASP A 108 -15.04 12.94 -1.06
CA ASP A 108 -14.23 13.32 -2.24
C ASP A 108 -13.24 14.46 -1.95
N GLY A 109 -13.58 15.34 -1.00
CA GLY A 109 -12.73 16.45 -0.61
C GLY A 109 -11.37 16.07 -0.05
N LEU A 110 -11.17 14.79 0.32
CA LEU A 110 -9.88 14.29 0.79
C LEU A 110 -8.92 13.93 -0.37
N ALA A 111 -9.34 14.06 -1.63
CA ALA A 111 -8.51 13.66 -2.77
C ALA A 111 -7.12 14.32 -2.78
N PRO A 112 -6.95 15.64 -2.56
CA PRO A 112 -5.61 16.23 -2.51
C PRO A 112 -4.73 15.62 -1.42
N TYR A 113 -5.30 15.37 -0.24
CA TYR A 113 -4.57 14.77 0.88
C TYR A 113 -4.14 13.33 0.57
N ILE A 114 -5.07 12.52 0.07
CA ILE A 114 -4.79 11.11 -0.25
C ILE A 114 -3.81 11.00 -1.41
N ASP A 115 -3.93 11.85 -2.42
CA ASP A 115 -2.98 11.87 -3.54
C ASP A 115 -1.56 12.17 -3.04
N ALA A 116 -1.40 13.17 -2.17
CA ALA A 116 -0.10 13.51 -1.62
C ALA A 116 0.47 12.38 -0.76
N GLN A 117 -0.35 11.74 0.07
CA GLN A 117 0.06 10.59 0.88
C GLN A 117 0.49 9.42 0.02
N MET A 118 -0.26 9.11 -1.02
CA MET A 118 0.09 8.00 -1.92
C MET A 118 1.37 8.30 -2.72
N SER A 119 1.61 9.56 -3.08
CA SER A 119 2.87 9.94 -3.74
C SER A 119 4.07 9.71 -2.83
N GLU A 120 3.96 10.07 -1.55
CA GLU A 120 5.02 9.82 -0.57
C GLU A 120 5.22 8.32 -0.32
N GLY A 121 4.11 7.58 -0.20
CA GLY A 121 4.17 6.14 -0.04
C GLY A 121 4.80 5.44 -1.23
N ALA A 122 4.44 5.86 -2.44
CA ALA A 122 5.01 5.31 -3.67
C ALA A 122 6.52 5.53 -3.75
N LYS A 123 6.98 6.72 -3.38
CA LYS A 123 8.41 7.01 -3.34
C LYS A 123 9.14 6.15 -2.31
N ALA A 124 8.58 6.01 -1.11
CA ALA A 124 9.17 5.20 -0.06
C ALA A 124 9.26 3.72 -0.49
N MET A 125 8.22 3.20 -1.13
CA MET A 125 8.21 1.82 -1.64
C MET A 125 9.27 1.61 -2.71
N LYS A 126 9.35 2.52 -3.67
CA LYS A 126 10.35 2.42 -4.74
C LYS A 126 11.77 2.42 -4.17
N ASP A 127 12.06 3.36 -3.27
CA ASP A 127 13.38 3.47 -2.66
C ASP A 127 13.74 2.20 -1.87
N ALA A 128 12.81 1.68 -1.08
CA ALA A 128 13.05 0.50 -0.26
C ALA A 128 13.21 -0.77 -1.10
N LEU A 129 12.32 -0.99 -2.06
CA LEU A 129 12.31 -2.20 -2.87
C LEU A 129 13.50 -2.28 -3.81
N GLU A 130 13.93 -1.14 -4.37
CA GLU A 130 15.08 -1.10 -5.27
C GLU A 130 16.42 -1.18 -4.54
N ARG A 131 16.46 -0.86 -3.24
CA ARG A 131 17.66 -1.11 -2.43
C ARG A 131 17.86 -2.59 -2.11
N GLY A 132 16.78 -3.33 -2.11
CA GLY A 132 16.78 -4.73 -1.70
C GLY A 132 16.67 -4.85 -0.23
#